data_f5ef884cc8788d5fe1b2b5e98288ebae
#
_entry.id   f5ef884cc8788d5fe1b2b5e98288ebae
#
_cell.length_a   1.000
_cell.length_b   1.000
_cell.length_c   1.000
_cell.angle_alpha   90.00
_cell.angle_beta   90.00
_cell.angle_gamma   90.00
#
_symmetry.space_group_name_H-M   'P 1'
#
loop_
_entity.id
_entity.type
_entity.pdbx_description
1 polymer ?
#
loop_
_entity_poly.entity_id
_entity_poly.type
_entity_poly.pdbx_seq_one_letter_code
_entity_poly.pdbx_strand_id
1 'polypeptide(L)'
;MAARKFPLDKPVTTIGRSSMNDLPISDKMLSRQHARIVKDDDGGLVVEDLGSRNGTFLNGERLATPQPMKAGDRITLGGVTLKLESESTTRVRIEAGGADSLDNTILKASAELLRAQHQETDPRLPAEQLSKLIESLRVVNELTIELLRDVSVDELMKFLMDKVFETLMPDRGVVLLRSRVTNELIPAVVRVAEGMSADDIRLSKTLVAQVVEKRNGLILMDTSTGSGVSLADSIRLSGIKSVLAAPLENEGEVVGLIYVDSQVGHRSFEEADLRLLTSLANVAAAKIQSARLMAEVAEKKQMDREFALAREIQQRLLPENPPTIPGYELHGSNTASRQVSGDYFDFRGRADGKTYAAIADVCGKGVGPALLMASLQASFHAWADESVPVAEMTGRLSEAISRRTGPDRFITFFLLLLDPKTGEVEYTNAGHNPGILLKSDGSMTELPSHGLPLALFPGRPYGSSKLSLGPGDLLFLYTDGVTEANSPDGDEFGFPRLKEFIGARIGKSPTDIEEQLLKNLEDHAQGEPFADDRTLVMVRRVPA
;
A
#
# COMPACT_ATOMS: atom_id res chain seq x y z
N MET A 1 -11.19 39.40 5.95
CA MET A 1 -12.18 38.38 5.50
C MET A 1 -12.50 37.50 6.71
N ALA A 2 -13.77 37.23 7.00
CA ALA A 2 -14.15 36.31 8.07
C ALA A 2 -13.64 34.91 7.73
N ALA A 3 -12.98 34.23 8.68
CA ALA A 3 -12.51 32.86 8.50
C ALA A 3 -13.73 31.95 8.30
N ARG A 4 -13.74 31.22 7.20
CA ARG A 4 -14.81 30.27 6.88
C ARG A 4 -14.40 28.91 7.44
N LYS A 5 -15.25 28.27 8.26
CA LYS A 5 -15.03 26.91 8.78
C LYS A 5 -15.60 25.90 7.80
N PHE A 6 -14.88 24.80 7.62
CA PHE A 6 -15.28 23.66 6.80
C PHE A 6 -15.09 22.37 7.61
N PRO A 7 -16.16 21.58 7.84
CA PRO A 7 -16.06 20.33 8.60
C PRO A 7 -15.36 19.25 7.78
N LEU A 8 -14.54 18.43 8.44
CA LEU A 8 -13.85 17.26 7.86
C LEU A 8 -14.61 15.97 8.25
N ASP A 9 -15.84 15.83 7.75
CA ASP A 9 -16.73 14.70 8.13
C ASP A 9 -16.57 13.47 7.23
N LYS A 10 -15.86 13.63 6.10
CA LYS A 10 -15.65 12.56 5.12
C LYS A 10 -14.33 11.83 5.36
N PRO A 11 -14.24 10.53 5.02
CA PRO A 11 -12.97 9.79 5.05
C PRO A 11 -11.89 10.43 4.16
N VAL A 12 -12.27 11.03 3.05
CA VAL A 12 -11.39 11.78 2.15
C VAL A 12 -12.04 13.12 1.83
N THR A 13 -11.30 14.21 2.05
CA THR A 13 -11.71 15.57 1.69
C THR A 13 -10.76 16.10 0.62
N THR A 14 -11.27 16.33 -0.58
CA THR A 14 -10.50 16.87 -1.72
C THR A 14 -10.53 18.39 -1.72
N ILE A 15 -9.39 19.03 -2.04
CA ILE A 15 -9.18 20.47 -2.03
C ILE A 15 -8.63 20.91 -3.38
N GLY A 16 -9.19 21.96 -3.96
CA GLY A 16 -8.70 22.52 -5.21
C GLY A 16 -9.60 23.58 -5.81
N ARG A 17 -9.22 24.07 -7.00
CA ARG A 17 -9.96 25.17 -7.66
C ARG A 17 -11.27 24.71 -8.34
N SER A 18 -11.38 23.43 -8.70
CA SER A 18 -12.60 22.90 -9.33
C SER A 18 -13.74 22.86 -8.31
N SER A 19 -14.96 23.17 -8.77
CA SER A 19 -16.19 23.02 -8.00
C SER A 19 -16.55 21.55 -7.69
N MET A 20 -15.85 20.61 -8.29
CA MET A 20 -16.01 19.16 -8.01
C MET A 20 -15.24 18.68 -6.77
N ASN A 21 -14.40 19.52 -6.15
CA ASN A 21 -13.76 19.18 -4.89
C ASN A 21 -14.74 19.35 -3.72
N ASP A 22 -14.51 18.63 -2.64
CA ASP A 22 -15.26 18.79 -1.40
C ASP A 22 -15.06 20.20 -0.82
N LEU A 23 -13.82 20.70 -0.85
CA LEU A 23 -13.48 22.08 -0.47
C LEU A 23 -13.01 22.85 -1.73
N PRO A 24 -13.94 23.44 -2.51
CA PRO A 24 -13.56 24.26 -3.64
C PRO A 24 -13.09 25.64 -3.17
N ILE A 25 -11.90 26.04 -3.63
CA ILE A 25 -11.29 27.34 -3.28
C ILE A 25 -10.97 28.09 -4.57
N SER A 26 -11.61 29.22 -4.80
CA SER A 26 -11.45 30.06 -5.99
C SER A 26 -10.14 30.87 -5.92
N ASP A 27 -9.01 30.19 -6.10
CA ASP A 27 -7.68 30.81 -6.21
C ASP A 27 -6.98 30.33 -7.49
N LYS A 28 -6.43 31.28 -8.27
CA LYS A 28 -5.73 30.97 -9.54
C LYS A 28 -4.44 30.18 -9.35
N MET A 29 -3.85 30.22 -8.15
CA MET A 29 -2.63 29.50 -7.80
C MET A 29 -2.93 28.05 -7.42
N LEU A 30 -4.20 27.65 -7.22
CA LEU A 30 -4.58 26.27 -6.97
C LEU A 30 -4.76 25.47 -8.26
N SER A 31 -4.33 24.23 -8.27
CA SER A 31 -4.66 23.23 -9.29
C SER A 31 -6.15 22.86 -9.22
N ARG A 32 -6.73 22.27 -10.28
CA ARG A 32 -8.14 21.83 -10.31
C ARG A 32 -8.43 20.87 -9.16
N GLN A 33 -7.58 19.86 -8.98
CA GLN A 33 -7.39 19.06 -7.77
C GLN A 33 -6.00 19.37 -7.28
N HIS A 34 -5.84 19.82 -6.03
CA HIS A 34 -4.57 20.32 -5.52
C HIS A 34 -4.01 19.42 -4.43
N ALA A 35 -4.82 19.14 -3.44
CA ALA A 35 -4.47 18.29 -2.30
C ALA A 35 -5.69 17.50 -1.83
N ARG A 36 -5.46 16.48 -1.01
CA ARG A 36 -6.51 15.80 -0.25
C ARG A 36 -6.10 15.64 1.20
N ILE A 37 -7.10 15.63 2.07
CA ILE A 37 -6.95 15.24 3.47
C ILE A 37 -7.66 13.89 3.62
N VAL A 38 -6.95 12.90 4.11
CA VAL A 38 -7.46 11.55 4.38
C VAL A 38 -7.59 11.40 5.88
N LYS A 39 -8.76 11.00 6.35
CA LYS A 39 -9.01 10.62 7.75
C LYS A 39 -8.83 9.11 7.85
N ASP A 40 -7.92 8.64 8.72
CA ASP A 40 -7.83 7.22 9.03
C ASP A 40 -8.98 6.78 9.96
N ASP A 41 -9.15 5.46 10.11
CA ASP A 41 -10.21 4.87 10.92
C ASP A 41 -10.13 5.23 12.41
N ASP A 42 -9.01 5.76 12.86
CA ASP A 42 -8.73 6.19 14.24
C ASP A 42 -8.85 7.71 14.43
N GLY A 43 -9.30 8.44 13.39
CA GLY A 43 -9.42 9.89 13.41
C GLY A 43 -8.13 10.65 13.13
N GLY A 44 -7.03 9.99 12.82
CA GLY A 44 -5.78 10.61 12.35
C GLY A 44 -6.00 11.26 10.98
N LEU A 45 -5.41 12.44 10.77
CA LEU A 45 -5.52 13.15 9.49
C LEU A 45 -4.17 13.17 8.79
N VAL A 46 -4.19 12.89 7.49
CA VAL A 46 -3.01 12.91 6.61
C VAL A 46 -3.30 13.84 5.46
N VAL A 47 -2.39 14.76 5.16
CA VAL A 47 -2.45 15.62 3.98
C VAL A 47 -1.52 15.12 2.89
N GLU A 48 -2.02 15.12 1.65
CA GLU A 48 -1.29 14.66 0.46
C GLU A 48 -1.45 15.68 -0.68
N ASP A 49 -0.34 15.97 -1.37
CA ASP A 49 -0.34 16.76 -2.61
C ASP A 49 -0.70 15.87 -3.80
N LEU A 50 -1.66 16.28 -4.61
CA LEU A 50 -2.14 15.53 -5.78
C LEU A 50 -1.39 15.92 -7.08
N GLY A 51 -0.10 16.18 -6.99
CA GLY A 51 0.71 16.62 -8.14
C GLY A 51 0.42 18.07 -8.52
N SER A 52 0.19 18.92 -7.54
CA SER A 52 -0.18 20.31 -7.78
C SER A 52 0.96 21.12 -8.40
N ARG A 53 0.61 22.13 -9.23
CA ARG A 53 1.59 22.98 -9.94
C ARG A 53 2.49 23.78 -8.98
N ASN A 54 1.92 24.28 -7.88
CA ASN A 54 2.62 25.17 -6.93
C ASN A 54 3.04 24.44 -5.65
N GLY A 55 2.65 23.19 -5.47
CA GLY A 55 2.93 22.39 -4.28
C GLY A 55 2.03 22.71 -3.09
N THR A 56 1.90 21.75 -2.20
CA THR A 56 1.25 21.86 -0.90
C THR A 56 2.31 21.99 0.19
N PHE A 57 2.08 22.84 1.16
CA PHE A 57 3.02 23.08 2.26
C PHE A 57 2.32 22.83 3.61
N LEU A 58 2.95 22.05 4.48
CA LEU A 58 2.53 21.82 5.86
C LEU A 58 3.47 22.58 6.79
N ASN A 59 2.95 23.54 7.57
CA ASN A 59 3.72 24.39 8.48
C ASN A 59 4.92 25.10 7.82
N GLY A 60 4.83 25.38 6.51
CA GLY A 60 5.87 26.04 5.73
C GLY A 60 6.83 25.09 5.00
N GLU A 61 6.79 23.78 5.28
CA GLU A 61 7.58 22.77 4.58
C GLU A 61 6.79 22.16 3.41
N ARG A 62 7.43 22.03 2.25
CA ARG A 62 6.81 21.47 1.05
C ARG A 62 6.61 19.96 1.19
N LEU A 63 5.41 19.47 0.91
CA LEU A 63 5.11 18.04 0.92
C LEU A 63 5.75 17.35 -0.29
N ALA A 64 6.60 16.36 -0.01
CA ALA A 64 7.11 15.41 -1.01
C ALA A 64 6.37 14.06 -0.95
N THR A 65 5.83 13.73 0.21
CA THR A 65 5.05 12.52 0.51
C THR A 65 3.89 12.89 1.42
N PRO A 66 2.84 12.05 1.54
CA PRO A 66 1.78 12.26 2.51
C PRO A 66 2.33 12.47 3.92
N GLN A 67 1.80 13.48 4.64
CA GLN A 67 2.25 13.84 5.99
C GLN A 67 1.09 13.89 6.98
N PRO A 68 1.26 13.36 8.19
CA PRO A 68 0.27 13.45 9.24
C PRO A 68 0.08 14.88 9.72
N MET A 69 -1.15 15.21 10.12
CA MET A 69 -1.56 16.52 10.60
C MET A 69 -2.10 16.45 12.02
N LYS A 70 -1.88 17.54 12.77
CA LYS A 70 -2.38 17.73 14.13
C LYS A 70 -3.21 19.01 14.23
N ALA A 71 -4.09 19.08 15.23
CA ALA A 71 -4.80 20.30 15.55
C ALA A 71 -3.81 21.47 15.78
N GLY A 72 -4.03 22.57 15.09
CA GLY A 72 -3.15 23.72 15.06
C GLY A 72 -2.27 23.84 13.82
N ASP A 73 -2.06 22.76 13.07
CA ASP A 73 -1.27 22.76 11.84
C ASP A 73 -1.88 23.63 10.75
N ARG A 74 -1.01 24.13 9.88
CA ARG A 74 -1.37 25.02 8.76
C ARG A 74 -0.97 24.40 7.44
N ILE A 75 -1.95 24.22 6.55
CA ILE A 75 -1.73 23.81 5.17
C ILE A 75 -1.76 25.07 4.30
N THR A 76 -0.71 25.31 3.55
CA THR A 76 -0.66 26.39 2.55
C THR A 76 -0.72 25.83 1.16
N LEU A 77 -1.69 26.32 0.36
CA LEU A 77 -2.00 25.89 -0.99
C LEU A 77 -2.05 27.16 -1.86
N GLY A 78 -1.06 27.39 -2.70
CA GLY A 78 -0.96 28.64 -3.45
C GLY A 78 -1.00 29.87 -2.54
N GLY A 79 -2.01 30.74 -2.68
CA GLY A 79 -2.20 31.93 -1.84
C GLY A 79 -3.07 31.74 -0.60
N VAL A 80 -3.56 30.51 -0.35
CA VAL A 80 -4.52 30.23 0.73
C VAL A 80 -3.88 29.39 1.83
N THR A 81 -4.10 29.77 3.08
CA THR A 81 -3.69 28.98 4.25
C THR A 81 -4.92 28.49 5.00
N LEU A 82 -5.01 27.18 5.16
CA LEU A 82 -6.02 26.51 5.98
C LEU A 82 -5.39 26.15 7.32
N LYS A 83 -6.13 26.31 8.41
CA LYS A 83 -5.70 25.89 9.74
C LYS A 83 -6.60 24.76 10.22
N LEU A 84 -6.01 23.66 10.66
CA LEU A 84 -6.75 22.58 11.29
C LEU A 84 -7.18 22.98 12.69
N GLU A 85 -8.49 23.01 12.96
CA GLU A 85 -9.06 23.27 14.28
C GLU A 85 -9.79 22.02 14.78
N SER A 86 -9.67 21.71 16.07
CA SER A 86 -10.48 20.66 16.70
C SER A 86 -11.83 21.25 17.13
N GLU A 87 -12.93 20.56 16.87
CA GLU A 87 -14.27 20.97 17.34
C GLU A 87 -14.51 20.69 18.83
N SER A 88 -13.66 19.90 19.49
CA SER A 88 -13.80 19.60 20.90
C SER A 88 -13.47 20.83 21.76
N THR A 89 -14.42 21.33 22.51
CA THR A 89 -14.21 22.36 23.54
C THR A 89 -13.34 21.85 24.68
N THR A 90 -13.30 20.53 24.91
CA THR A 90 -12.48 19.87 25.93
C THR A 90 -11.16 19.41 25.31
N ARG A 91 -10.04 19.96 25.76
CA ARG A 91 -8.70 19.55 25.29
C ARG A 91 -8.20 18.39 26.16
N VAL A 92 -7.72 17.33 25.48
CA VAL A 92 -7.00 16.23 26.14
C VAL A 92 -5.51 16.47 25.96
N ARG A 93 -4.75 16.49 27.07
CA ARG A 93 -3.30 16.68 27.06
C ARG A 93 -2.61 15.54 27.77
N ILE A 94 -1.54 15.01 27.17
CA ILE A 94 -0.63 14.06 27.81
C ILE A 94 0.59 14.86 28.27
N GLU A 95 0.70 15.08 29.60
CA GLU A 95 1.77 15.90 30.18
C GLU A 95 2.90 15.02 30.74
N ALA A 96 4.13 15.54 30.71
CA ALA A 96 5.25 14.92 31.40
C ALA A 96 5.01 15.09 32.91
N GLY A 97 4.57 14.03 33.59
CA GLY A 97 4.57 13.97 35.05
C GLY A 97 6.00 13.89 35.59
N GLY A 98 6.26 14.45 36.77
CA GLY A 98 7.48 14.17 37.51
C GLY A 98 7.63 12.68 37.82
N ALA A 99 8.78 12.23 38.32
CA ALA A 99 9.04 10.83 38.71
C ALA A 99 8.14 10.47 39.91
N ASP A 100 6.90 10.13 39.62
CA ASP A 100 5.83 9.94 40.59
C ASP A 100 5.84 8.51 41.13
N SER A 101 5.86 8.36 42.46
CA SER A 101 5.62 7.07 43.10
C SER A 101 4.13 6.71 42.97
N LEU A 102 3.85 5.47 42.58
CA LEU A 102 2.50 4.91 42.42
C LEU A 102 1.97 4.32 43.74
N ASP A 103 2.33 4.90 44.89
CA ASP A 103 2.11 4.30 46.20
C ASP A 103 0.64 4.00 46.59
N ASN A 104 -0.33 4.64 45.93
CA ASN A 104 -1.75 4.40 46.15
C ASN A 104 -2.49 3.91 44.90
N THR A 105 -1.77 3.23 43.99
CA THR A 105 -2.34 2.74 42.73
C THR A 105 -2.47 1.24 42.75
N ILE A 106 -3.65 0.73 42.44
CA ILE A 106 -3.86 -0.70 42.17
C ILE A 106 -3.62 -0.90 40.66
N LEU A 107 -2.57 -1.63 40.33
CA LEU A 107 -2.24 -2.04 38.97
C LEU A 107 -2.55 -3.53 38.83
N LYS A 108 -3.33 -3.92 37.83
CA LYS A 108 -3.59 -5.33 37.50
C LYS A 108 -3.46 -5.53 36.00
N ALA A 109 -2.78 -6.60 35.62
CA ALA A 109 -2.73 -7.00 34.21
C ALA A 109 -4.14 -7.30 33.69
N SER A 110 -4.50 -6.81 32.49
CA SER A 110 -5.80 -7.02 31.88
C SER A 110 -6.18 -8.49 31.83
N ALA A 111 -5.23 -9.38 31.51
CA ALA A 111 -5.43 -10.83 31.51
C ALA A 111 -5.78 -11.40 32.90
N GLU A 112 -5.25 -10.82 33.99
CA GLU A 112 -5.55 -11.22 35.38
C GLU A 112 -6.95 -10.79 35.79
N LEU A 113 -7.36 -9.57 35.43
CA LEU A 113 -8.69 -9.04 35.66
C LEU A 113 -9.78 -9.90 35.00
N LEU A 114 -9.53 -10.34 33.77
CA LEU A 114 -10.46 -11.21 33.04
C LEU A 114 -10.52 -12.63 33.62
N ARG A 115 -9.39 -13.20 34.06
CA ARG A 115 -9.35 -14.53 34.70
C ARG A 115 -10.09 -14.53 36.03
N ALA A 116 -9.95 -13.49 36.84
CA ALA A 116 -10.67 -13.35 38.10
C ALA A 116 -12.18 -13.35 37.89
N GLN A 117 -12.70 -12.78 36.82
CA GLN A 117 -14.11 -12.78 36.45
C GLN A 117 -14.67 -14.19 36.19
N HIS A 118 -13.82 -15.13 35.69
CA HIS A 118 -14.23 -16.53 35.46
C HIS A 118 -14.13 -17.41 36.70
N GLN A 119 -13.38 -16.99 37.73
CA GLN A 119 -13.19 -17.77 38.97
C GLN A 119 -14.20 -17.43 40.08
N GLU A 120 -14.86 -16.27 40.02
CA GLU A 120 -15.80 -15.80 41.05
C GLU A 120 -17.23 -16.36 40.93
N THR A 121 -17.46 -17.43 40.19
CA THR A 121 -18.75 -18.15 40.19
C THR A 121 -18.92 -19.05 41.42
N ASP A 122 -18.67 -18.56 42.64
CA ASP A 122 -19.06 -19.24 43.85
C ASP A 122 -20.57 -19.00 44.09
N PRO A 123 -21.43 -20.05 44.17
CA PRO A 123 -22.87 -19.93 44.41
C PRO A 123 -23.22 -19.37 45.80
N ARG A 124 -22.24 -19.00 46.62
CA ARG A 124 -22.43 -18.44 47.97
C ARG A 124 -22.19 -16.91 48.02
N LEU A 125 -22.08 -16.24 46.89
CA LEU A 125 -21.90 -14.77 46.86
C LEU A 125 -23.08 -14.06 47.52
N PRO A 126 -22.85 -12.99 48.31
CA PRO A 126 -23.92 -12.14 48.83
C PRO A 126 -24.80 -11.61 47.69
N ALA A 127 -26.10 -11.49 47.94
CA ALA A 127 -27.10 -11.11 46.94
C ALA A 127 -26.74 -9.78 46.23
N GLU A 128 -26.11 -8.84 46.93
CA GLU A 128 -25.66 -7.57 46.40
C GLU A 128 -24.50 -7.72 45.39
N GLN A 129 -23.53 -8.59 45.67
CA GLN A 129 -22.43 -8.89 44.74
C GLN A 129 -22.88 -9.64 43.49
N LEU A 130 -23.85 -10.57 43.70
CA LEU A 130 -24.46 -11.27 42.58
C LEU A 130 -25.25 -10.33 41.67
N SER A 131 -25.97 -9.36 42.23
CA SER A 131 -26.70 -8.35 41.46
C SER A 131 -25.74 -7.46 40.63
N LYS A 132 -24.63 -7.01 41.22
CA LYS A 132 -23.60 -6.24 40.50
C LYS A 132 -22.95 -7.05 39.36
N LEU A 133 -22.71 -8.35 39.57
CA LEU A 133 -22.15 -9.24 38.55
C LEU A 133 -23.13 -9.45 37.38
N ILE A 134 -24.42 -9.68 37.67
CA ILE A 134 -25.46 -9.83 36.63
C ILE A 134 -25.57 -8.55 35.81
N GLU A 135 -25.54 -7.39 36.44
CA GLU A 135 -25.59 -6.09 35.73
C GLU A 135 -24.35 -5.88 34.84
N SER A 136 -23.16 -6.22 35.32
CA SER A 136 -21.92 -6.17 34.54
C SER A 136 -21.98 -7.07 33.29
N LEU A 137 -22.47 -8.32 33.47
CA LEU A 137 -22.64 -9.24 32.35
C LEU A 137 -23.67 -8.75 31.33
N ARG A 138 -24.77 -8.13 31.82
CA ARG A 138 -25.77 -7.52 30.93
C ARG A 138 -25.17 -6.41 30.06
N VAL A 139 -24.42 -5.51 30.66
CA VAL A 139 -23.77 -4.39 29.93
C VAL A 139 -22.77 -4.89 28.89
N VAL A 140 -21.92 -5.87 29.25
CA VAL A 140 -20.98 -6.50 28.31
C VAL A 140 -21.73 -7.20 27.17
N ASN A 141 -22.82 -7.89 27.46
CA ASN A 141 -23.64 -8.55 26.44
C ASN A 141 -24.32 -7.54 25.50
N GLU A 142 -24.86 -6.43 26.03
CA GLU A 142 -25.44 -5.35 25.22
C GLU A 142 -24.39 -4.76 24.25
N LEU A 143 -23.18 -4.49 24.73
CA LEU A 143 -22.07 -4.03 23.88
C LEU A 143 -21.72 -5.08 22.82
N THR A 144 -21.69 -6.37 23.20
CA THR A 144 -21.39 -7.46 22.26
C THR A 144 -22.47 -7.58 21.17
N ILE A 145 -23.73 -7.38 21.49
CA ILE A 145 -24.83 -7.37 20.51
C ILE A 145 -24.67 -6.18 19.55
N GLU A 146 -24.32 -5.00 20.05
CA GLU A 146 -24.07 -3.82 19.21
C GLU A 146 -22.88 -4.04 18.26
N LEU A 147 -21.85 -4.81 18.68
CA LEU A 147 -20.73 -5.22 17.83
C LEU A 147 -21.14 -6.06 16.63
N LEU A 148 -22.25 -6.80 16.71
CA LEU A 148 -22.76 -7.60 15.58
C LEU A 148 -23.41 -6.73 14.51
N ARG A 149 -23.71 -5.46 14.82
CA ARG A 149 -24.20 -4.49 13.84
C ARG A 149 -23.07 -3.92 13.02
N ASP A 150 -23.41 -3.47 11.82
CA ASP A 150 -22.46 -2.77 10.93
C ASP A 150 -22.42 -1.29 11.32
N VAL A 151 -21.77 -0.99 12.45
CA VAL A 151 -21.58 0.36 12.98
C VAL A 151 -20.14 0.80 12.78
N SER A 152 -19.94 2.09 12.56
CA SER A 152 -18.62 2.68 12.46
C SER A 152 -17.86 2.65 13.80
N VAL A 153 -16.53 2.72 13.75
CA VAL A 153 -15.70 2.79 14.98
C VAL A 153 -16.09 4.00 15.83
N ASP A 154 -16.38 5.15 15.22
CA ASP A 154 -16.80 6.37 15.91
C ASP A 154 -18.13 6.18 16.67
N GLU A 155 -19.13 5.52 16.05
CA GLU A 155 -20.41 5.20 16.70
C GLU A 155 -20.25 4.20 17.83
N LEU A 156 -19.40 3.20 17.63
CA LEU A 156 -19.07 2.24 18.66
C LEU A 156 -18.41 2.89 19.88
N MET A 157 -17.46 3.82 19.67
CA MET A 157 -16.80 4.54 20.77
C MET A 157 -17.77 5.42 21.55
N LYS A 158 -18.72 6.06 20.87
CA LYS A 158 -19.80 6.80 21.53
C LYS A 158 -20.68 5.88 22.37
N PHE A 159 -21.11 4.75 21.79
CA PHE A 159 -21.92 3.77 22.50
C PHE A 159 -21.18 3.18 23.72
N LEU A 160 -19.89 2.84 23.55
CA LEU A 160 -19.05 2.41 24.68
C LEU A 160 -19.03 3.45 25.80
N MET A 161 -18.80 4.71 25.45
CA MET A 161 -18.76 5.79 26.44
C MET A 161 -20.12 6.02 27.10
N ASP A 162 -21.23 5.90 26.34
CA ASP A 162 -22.58 5.97 26.89
C ASP A 162 -22.81 4.88 27.93
N LYS A 163 -22.44 3.63 27.65
CA LYS A 163 -22.56 2.52 28.59
C LYS A 163 -21.69 2.68 29.84
N VAL A 164 -20.48 3.20 29.66
CA VAL A 164 -19.59 3.53 30.79
C VAL A 164 -20.20 4.60 31.68
N PHE A 165 -20.81 5.66 31.12
CA PHE A 165 -21.46 6.72 31.89
C PHE A 165 -22.75 6.24 32.58
N GLU A 166 -23.54 5.39 31.93
CA GLU A 166 -24.74 4.78 32.54
C GLU A 166 -24.41 3.88 33.74
N THR A 167 -23.30 3.14 33.66
CA THR A 167 -23.01 2.08 34.66
C THR A 167 -22.04 2.58 35.75
N LEU A 168 -20.96 3.24 35.37
CA LEU A 168 -19.92 3.71 36.29
C LEU A 168 -20.18 5.11 36.83
N MET A 169 -21.05 5.90 36.15
CA MET A 169 -21.37 7.28 36.50
C MET A 169 -20.15 8.16 36.79
N PRO A 170 -19.16 8.21 35.86
CA PRO A 170 -18.02 9.09 36.01
C PRO A 170 -18.41 10.54 35.74
N ASP A 171 -17.59 11.49 36.19
CA ASP A 171 -17.77 12.89 35.88
C ASP A 171 -17.20 13.27 34.51
N ARG A 172 -16.06 12.66 34.12
CA ARG A 172 -15.43 12.85 32.82
C ARG A 172 -14.88 11.54 32.28
N GLY A 173 -14.86 11.42 30.95
CA GLY A 173 -14.31 10.26 30.28
C GLY A 173 -13.71 10.60 28.92
N VAL A 174 -12.70 9.86 28.53
CA VAL A 174 -12.08 9.94 27.21
C VAL A 174 -11.69 8.56 26.72
N VAL A 175 -11.92 8.34 25.42
CA VAL A 175 -11.32 7.23 24.66
C VAL A 175 -10.24 7.81 23.78
N LEU A 176 -9.03 7.31 23.91
CA LEU A 176 -7.91 7.62 23.03
C LEU A 176 -7.62 6.40 22.15
N LEU A 177 -7.56 6.59 20.84
CA LEU A 177 -7.16 5.55 19.89
C LEU A 177 -5.75 5.81 19.38
N ARG A 178 -5.01 4.74 19.13
CA ARG A 178 -3.66 4.82 18.56
C ARG A 178 -3.77 4.94 17.04
N SER A 179 -3.30 6.08 16.50
CA SER A 179 -3.22 6.31 15.07
C SER A 179 -2.19 5.36 14.44
N ARG A 180 -2.57 4.71 13.34
CA ARG A 180 -1.68 3.83 12.56
C ARG A 180 -0.58 4.60 11.82
N VAL A 181 -0.86 5.86 11.49
CA VAL A 181 0.05 6.71 10.70
C VAL A 181 1.10 7.35 11.60
N THR A 182 0.68 7.92 12.74
CA THR A 182 1.57 8.67 13.65
C THR A 182 2.03 7.85 14.85
N ASN A 183 1.39 6.71 15.12
CA ASN A 183 1.55 5.91 16.34
C ASN A 183 1.23 6.70 17.64
N GLU A 184 0.60 7.87 17.53
CA GLU A 184 0.19 8.71 18.67
C GLU A 184 -1.22 8.37 19.12
N LEU A 185 -1.51 8.65 20.39
CA LEU A 185 -2.85 8.52 20.95
C LEU A 185 -3.66 9.77 20.61
N ILE A 186 -4.78 9.59 19.93
CA ILE A 186 -5.68 10.66 19.48
C ILE A 186 -7.03 10.50 20.19
N PRO A 187 -7.63 11.60 20.71
CA PRO A 187 -8.97 11.55 21.29
C PRO A 187 -10.02 11.16 20.25
N ALA A 188 -10.69 10.03 20.45
CA ALA A 188 -11.81 9.58 19.63
C ALA A 188 -13.16 10.04 20.19
N VAL A 189 -13.35 9.93 21.52
CA VAL A 189 -14.54 10.40 22.22
C VAL A 189 -14.14 11.06 23.52
N VAL A 190 -14.75 12.21 23.81
CA VAL A 190 -14.65 12.91 25.10
C VAL A 190 -16.07 13.15 25.59
N ARG A 191 -16.36 12.83 26.86
CA ARG A 191 -17.66 13.05 27.48
C ARG A 191 -17.50 13.61 28.88
N VAL A 192 -18.39 14.51 29.24
CA VAL A 192 -18.46 15.16 30.56
C VAL A 192 -19.91 15.04 31.05
N ALA A 193 -20.10 14.76 32.34
CA ALA A 193 -21.43 14.66 32.94
C ALA A 193 -22.13 16.04 32.95
N GLU A 194 -23.49 16.03 32.97
CA GLU A 194 -24.28 17.25 32.98
C GLU A 194 -23.96 18.12 34.24
N GLY A 195 -23.77 19.41 34.03
CA GLY A 195 -23.46 20.35 35.09
C GLY A 195 -22.00 20.42 35.54
N MET A 196 -21.13 19.59 34.93
CA MET A 196 -19.68 19.61 35.20
C MET A 196 -18.95 20.52 34.21
N SER A 197 -17.83 21.09 34.66
CA SER A 197 -16.97 21.90 33.78
C SER A 197 -16.28 21.04 32.74
N ALA A 198 -16.27 21.53 31.49
CA ALA A 198 -15.53 20.92 30.38
C ALA A 198 -14.04 21.31 30.40
N ASP A 199 -13.42 21.37 31.61
CA ASP A 199 -12.00 21.67 31.74
C ASP A 199 -11.12 20.62 31.02
N ASP A 200 -9.91 21.03 30.67
CA ASP A 200 -8.95 20.13 29.97
C ASP A 200 -8.72 18.84 30.76
N ILE A 201 -8.90 17.70 30.12
CA ILE A 201 -8.53 16.38 30.68
C ILE A 201 -7.02 16.22 30.53
N ARG A 202 -6.31 16.06 31.67
CA ARG A 202 -4.86 15.91 31.69
C ARG A 202 -4.49 14.49 32.09
N LEU A 203 -3.78 13.80 31.21
CA LEU A 203 -3.25 12.46 31.45
C LEU A 203 -1.75 12.54 31.64
N SER A 204 -1.22 11.92 32.71
CA SER A 204 0.24 11.82 32.87
C SER A 204 0.82 10.78 31.91
N LYS A 205 2.05 11.02 31.41
CA LYS A 205 2.78 10.05 30.59
C LYS A 205 2.98 8.73 31.32
N THR A 206 3.17 8.77 32.65
CA THR A 206 3.32 7.59 33.49
C THR A 206 2.06 6.74 33.49
N LEU A 207 0.86 7.33 33.60
CA LEU A 207 -0.41 6.63 33.50
C LEU A 207 -0.56 5.99 32.12
N VAL A 208 -0.31 6.75 31.06
CA VAL A 208 -0.38 6.24 29.69
C VAL A 208 0.56 5.06 29.47
N ALA A 209 1.82 5.15 29.94
CA ALA A 209 2.78 4.06 29.84
C ALA A 209 2.34 2.80 30.60
N GLN A 210 1.80 2.93 31.83
CA GLN A 210 1.27 1.81 32.59
C GLN A 210 0.11 1.13 31.88
N VAL A 211 -0.80 1.89 31.29
CA VAL A 211 -1.99 1.36 30.65
C VAL A 211 -1.64 0.79 29.27
N VAL A 212 -0.91 1.53 28.44
CA VAL A 212 -0.71 1.18 27.03
C VAL A 212 0.49 0.27 26.83
N GLU A 213 1.64 0.57 27.47
CA GLU A 213 2.88 -0.21 27.26
C GLU A 213 2.92 -1.45 28.13
N LYS A 214 2.50 -1.34 29.40
CA LYS A 214 2.48 -2.46 30.35
C LYS A 214 1.16 -3.23 30.37
N ARG A 215 0.15 -2.78 29.61
CA ARG A 215 -1.17 -3.42 29.47
C ARG A 215 -1.88 -3.61 30.81
N ASN A 216 -1.76 -2.67 31.71
CA ASN A 216 -2.36 -2.74 33.03
C ASN A 216 -3.66 -1.92 33.07
N GLY A 217 -4.72 -2.52 33.61
CA GLY A 217 -5.84 -1.74 34.14
C GLY A 217 -5.39 -1.01 35.40
N LEU A 218 -5.85 0.22 35.59
CA LEU A 218 -5.39 1.11 36.64
C LEU A 218 -6.59 1.69 37.39
N ILE A 219 -6.53 1.64 38.72
CA ILE A 219 -7.41 2.37 39.63
C ILE A 219 -6.55 3.23 40.57
N LEU A 220 -6.86 4.52 40.62
CA LEU A 220 -6.29 5.48 41.58
C LEU A 220 -7.38 5.95 42.52
N MET A 221 -7.12 5.90 43.83
CA MET A 221 -8.00 6.40 44.87
C MET A 221 -7.29 7.48 45.70
N ASP A 222 -7.97 8.56 46.05
CA ASP A 222 -7.47 9.52 47.01
C ASP A 222 -7.60 8.95 48.43
N THR A 223 -6.49 8.48 48.98
CA THR A 223 -6.38 8.14 50.40
C THR A 223 -5.77 9.35 51.12
N SER A 224 -6.60 10.25 51.62
CA SER A 224 -6.22 11.50 52.29
C SER A 224 -5.45 11.35 53.60
N THR A 225 -4.78 10.21 53.86
CA THR A 225 -4.11 9.91 55.14
C THR A 225 -2.67 9.41 55.01
N GLY A 226 -1.93 9.72 53.93
CA GLY A 226 -0.53 9.31 53.77
C GLY A 226 0.39 10.50 53.40
N SER A 227 1.45 10.68 54.21
CA SER A 227 2.52 11.66 53.99
C SER A 227 3.48 11.24 52.87
N GLY A 228 3.11 11.43 51.61
CA GLY A 228 3.99 11.17 50.45
C GLY A 228 3.61 12.06 49.29
N VAL A 229 4.57 12.77 48.72
CA VAL A 229 4.42 13.52 47.46
C VAL A 229 4.33 12.53 46.32
N SER A 230 3.15 12.39 45.72
CA SER A 230 2.85 11.36 44.71
C SER A 230 2.07 11.94 43.55
N LEU A 231 1.86 11.13 42.51
CA LEU A 231 0.94 11.38 41.38
C LEU A 231 -0.37 12.08 41.80
N ALA A 232 -0.74 11.89 43.03
CA ALA A 232 -1.77 12.61 43.76
C ALA A 232 -1.68 14.13 43.65
N ASP A 233 -0.56 14.78 43.53
CA ASP A 233 -0.51 16.24 43.63
C ASP A 233 -1.03 16.97 42.38
N SER A 234 -0.73 16.48 41.19
CA SER A 234 -1.33 17.03 39.97
C SER A 234 -2.82 16.65 39.84
N ILE A 235 -3.21 15.46 40.32
CA ILE A 235 -4.61 15.01 40.37
C ILE A 235 -5.39 15.77 41.46
N ARG A 236 -4.80 15.99 42.65
CA ARG A 236 -5.40 16.76 43.75
C ARG A 236 -5.61 18.24 43.39
N LEU A 237 -4.67 18.86 42.67
CA LEU A 237 -4.83 20.23 42.16
C LEU A 237 -5.96 20.35 41.13
N SER A 238 -6.37 19.24 40.51
CA SER A 238 -7.47 19.16 39.54
C SER A 238 -8.81 18.77 40.18
N GLY A 239 -8.89 18.59 41.51
CA GLY A 239 -10.12 18.19 42.22
C GLY A 239 -10.60 16.76 41.97
N ILE A 240 -9.75 15.90 41.43
CA ILE A 240 -10.10 14.50 41.10
C ILE A 240 -9.98 13.64 42.36
N LYS A 241 -11.01 12.81 42.62
CA LYS A 241 -11.07 11.86 43.75
C LYS A 241 -10.64 10.47 43.37
N SER A 242 -11.04 10.00 42.21
CA SER A 242 -10.77 8.62 41.76
C SER A 242 -10.65 8.57 40.24
N VAL A 243 -9.79 7.69 39.76
CA VAL A 243 -9.52 7.47 38.32
C VAL A 243 -9.59 5.99 38.01
N LEU A 244 -10.21 5.65 36.87
CA LEU A 244 -10.07 4.36 36.21
C LEU A 244 -9.46 4.54 34.83
N ALA A 245 -8.56 3.65 34.45
CA ALA A 245 -8.07 3.55 33.09
C ALA A 245 -7.86 2.09 32.70
N ALA A 246 -8.22 1.75 31.46
CA ALA A 246 -8.03 0.41 30.92
C ALA A 246 -7.50 0.48 29.49
N PRO A 247 -6.63 -0.46 29.07
CA PRO A 247 -6.20 -0.55 27.69
C PRO A 247 -7.34 -1.10 26.83
N LEU A 248 -7.47 -0.59 25.62
CA LEU A 248 -8.24 -1.22 24.55
C LEU A 248 -7.33 -2.29 23.93
N GLU A 249 -7.40 -3.50 24.47
CA GLU A 249 -6.48 -4.60 24.14
C GLU A 249 -7.22 -5.79 23.55
N ASN A 250 -6.70 -6.33 22.45
CA ASN A 250 -7.15 -7.60 21.90
C ASN A 250 -5.94 -8.39 21.39
N GLU A 251 -5.86 -9.69 21.74
CA GLU A 251 -4.80 -10.62 21.33
C GLU A 251 -3.35 -10.09 21.51
N GLY A 252 -3.14 -9.27 22.56
CA GLY A 252 -1.83 -8.71 22.87
C GLY A 252 -1.50 -7.41 22.13
N GLU A 253 -2.39 -6.89 21.29
CA GLU A 253 -2.28 -5.57 20.66
C GLU A 253 -3.13 -4.55 21.42
N VAL A 254 -2.52 -3.39 21.76
CA VAL A 254 -3.23 -2.27 22.39
C VAL A 254 -3.50 -1.22 21.32
N VAL A 255 -4.79 -1.08 20.95
CA VAL A 255 -5.27 -0.13 19.94
C VAL A 255 -5.63 1.24 20.51
N GLY A 256 -5.61 1.39 21.85
CA GLY A 256 -5.94 2.63 22.52
C GLY A 256 -6.06 2.48 24.03
N LEU A 257 -6.68 3.45 24.68
CA LEU A 257 -7.05 3.37 26.09
C LEU A 257 -8.39 4.09 26.34
N ILE A 258 -9.08 3.67 27.40
CA ILE A 258 -10.22 4.37 27.98
C ILE A 258 -9.82 4.89 29.37
N TYR A 259 -10.18 6.13 29.66
CA TYR A 259 -9.95 6.83 30.91
C TYR A 259 -11.24 7.45 31.38
N VAL A 260 -11.54 7.32 32.67
CA VAL A 260 -12.63 8.03 33.34
C VAL A 260 -12.19 8.50 34.72
N ASP A 261 -12.73 9.64 35.17
CA ASP A 261 -12.48 10.17 36.49
C ASP A 261 -13.76 10.63 37.20
N SER A 262 -13.66 10.72 38.53
CA SER A 262 -14.67 11.25 39.42
C SER A 262 -14.06 12.32 40.35
N GLN A 263 -14.80 13.40 40.59
CA GLN A 263 -14.35 14.53 41.40
C GLN A 263 -14.64 14.36 42.91
N VAL A 264 -14.03 15.20 43.73
CA VAL A 264 -14.23 15.20 45.18
C VAL A 264 -15.72 15.48 45.51
N GLY A 265 -16.29 14.62 46.37
CA GLY A 265 -17.71 14.70 46.74
C GLY A 265 -18.62 13.74 45.99
N HIS A 266 -18.12 13.12 44.92
CA HIS A 266 -18.82 12.14 44.11
C HIS A 266 -18.40 10.67 44.41
N ARG A 267 -18.77 9.73 43.55
CA ARG A 267 -18.47 8.29 43.71
C ARG A 267 -16.97 8.03 43.69
N SER A 268 -16.49 7.07 44.52
CA SER A 268 -15.18 6.45 44.38
C SER A 268 -15.35 5.13 43.60
N PHE A 269 -14.43 4.84 42.69
CA PHE A 269 -14.42 3.59 41.94
C PHE A 269 -13.88 2.45 42.79
N GLU A 270 -14.37 1.22 42.50
CA GLU A 270 -13.97 -0.02 43.15
C GLU A 270 -13.26 -0.93 42.12
N GLU A 271 -12.64 -2.01 42.58
CA GLU A 271 -12.00 -2.99 41.71
C GLU A 271 -12.97 -3.67 40.75
N ALA A 272 -14.24 -3.86 41.15
CA ALA A 272 -15.29 -4.36 40.28
C ALA A 272 -15.56 -3.42 39.09
N ASP A 273 -15.49 -2.12 39.32
CA ASP A 273 -15.62 -1.11 38.24
C ASP A 273 -14.46 -1.20 37.24
N LEU A 274 -13.23 -1.44 37.73
CA LEU A 274 -12.07 -1.64 36.85
C LEU A 274 -12.21 -2.90 36.00
N ARG A 275 -12.71 -4.02 36.59
CA ARG A 275 -12.97 -5.27 35.85
C ARG A 275 -14.01 -5.04 34.74
N LEU A 276 -15.10 -4.36 35.04
CA LEU A 276 -16.12 -4.02 34.05
C LEU A 276 -15.54 -3.16 32.92
N LEU A 277 -14.85 -2.07 33.28
CA LEU A 277 -14.23 -1.16 32.30
C LEU A 277 -13.25 -1.90 31.38
N THR A 278 -12.42 -2.79 31.95
CA THR A 278 -11.48 -3.62 31.18
C THR A 278 -12.20 -4.56 30.22
N SER A 279 -13.30 -5.20 30.68
CA SER A 279 -14.11 -6.09 29.83
C SER A 279 -14.72 -5.33 28.65
N LEU A 280 -15.30 -4.16 28.90
CA LEU A 280 -15.87 -3.29 27.87
C LEU A 280 -14.80 -2.80 26.89
N ALA A 281 -13.63 -2.42 27.41
CA ALA A 281 -12.49 -1.98 26.61
C ALA A 281 -11.98 -3.07 25.65
N ASN A 282 -11.86 -4.32 26.12
CA ASN A 282 -11.39 -5.43 25.30
C ASN A 282 -12.41 -5.83 24.22
N VAL A 283 -13.70 -5.81 24.53
CA VAL A 283 -14.76 -6.05 23.55
C VAL A 283 -14.73 -4.98 22.45
N ALA A 284 -14.56 -3.72 22.83
CA ALA A 284 -14.41 -2.62 21.86
C ALA A 284 -13.12 -2.75 21.03
N ALA A 285 -11.99 -3.14 21.65
CA ALA A 285 -10.73 -3.36 20.96
C ALA A 285 -10.83 -4.44 19.87
N ALA A 286 -11.51 -5.54 20.15
CA ALA A 286 -11.72 -6.61 19.18
C ALA A 286 -12.47 -6.12 17.92
N LYS A 287 -13.49 -5.27 18.08
CA LYS A 287 -14.21 -4.68 16.93
C LYS A 287 -13.35 -3.70 16.15
N ILE A 288 -12.61 -2.83 16.83
CA ILE A 288 -11.70 -1.88 16.18
C ILE A 288 -10.69 -2.65 15.31
N GLN A 289 -10.07 -3.68 15.87
CA GLN A 289 -9.11 -4.51 15.13
C GLN A 289 -9.77 -5.23 13.94
N SER A 290 -10.96 -5.80 14.13
CA SER A 290 -11.72 -6.42 13.05
C SER A 290 -12.06 -5.43 11.94
N ALA A 291 -12.52 -4.23 12.28
CA ALA A 291 -12.83 -3.17 11.31
C ALA A 291 -11.57 -2.75 10.51
N ARG A 292 -10.43 -2.60 11.20
CA ARG A 292 -9.14 -2.29 10.56
C ARG A 292 -8.70 -3.36 9.56
N LEU A 293 -8.79 -4.64 9.95
CA LEU A 293 -8.44 -5.76 9.07
C LEU A 293 -9.38 -5.83 7.86
N MET A 294 -10.68 -5.60 8.07
CA MET A 294 -11.65 -5.56 6.96
C MET A 294 -11.36 -4.45 5.97
N ALA A 295 -10.99 -3.26 6.46
CA ALA A 295 -10.62 -2.12 5.60
C ALA A 295 -9.37 -2.45 4.76
N GLU A 296 -8.31 -3.02 5.35
CA GLU A 296 -7.11 -3.46 4.63
C GLU A 296 -7.41 -4.51 3.55
N VAL A 297 -8.25 -5.49 3.89
CA VAL A 297 -8.67 -6.53 2.92
C VAL A 297 -9.47 -5.92 1.77
N ALA A 298 -10.35 -4.95 2.08
CA ALA A 298 -11.14 -4.27 1.05
C ALA A 298 -10.25 -3.44 0.11
N GLU A 299 -9.31 -2.67 0.66
CA GLU A 299 -8.34 -1.88 -0.12
C GLU A 299 -7.47 -2.78 -1.00
N LYS A 300 -6.92 -3.87 -0.44
CA LYS A 300 -6.14 -4.84 -1.20
C LYS A 300 -6.95 -5.44 -2.35
N LYS A 301 -8.20 -5.86 -2.09
CA LYS A 301 -9.09 -6.39 -3.14
C LYS A 301 -9.39 -5.37 -4.24
N GLN A 302 -9.54 -4.10 -3.90
CA GLN A 302 -9.73 -3.05 -4.88
C GLN A 302 -8.48 -2.87 -5.74
N MET A 303 -7.30 -2.79 -5.13
CA MET A 303 -6.02 -2.70 -5.83
C MET A 303 -5.80 -3.90 -6.77
N ASP A 304 -6.10 -5.12 -6.31
CA ASP A 304 -5.99 -6.34 -7.14
C ASP A 304 -6.92 -6.27 -8.38
N ARG A 305 -8.13 -5.71 -8.23
CA ARG A 305 -9.05 -5.51 -9.38
C ARG A 305 -8.52 -4.49 -10.38
N GLU A 306 -7.96 -3.38 -9.91
CA GLU A 306 -7.37 -2.35 -10.76
C GLU A 306 -6.17 -2.91 -11.53
N PHE A 307 -5.33 -3.70 -10.89
CA PHE A 307 -4.22 -4.40 -11.57
C PHE A 307 -4.70 -5.45 -12.58
N ALA A 308 -5.75 -6.21 -12.27
CA ALA A 308 -6.32 -7.17 -13.21
C ALA A 308 -6.84 -6.48 -14.49
N LEU A 309 -7.50 -5.33 -14.35
CA LEU A 309 -7.93 -4.51 -15.49
C LEU A 309 -6.74 -3.97 -16.28
N ALA A 310 -5.70 -3.47 -15.60
CA ALA A 310 -4.49 -2.98 -16.26
C ALA A 310 -3.80 -4.10 -17.07
N ARG A 311 -3.73 -5.31 -16.51
CA ARG A 311 -3.22 -6.50 -17.21
C ARG A 311 -4.04 -6.85 -18.45
N GLU A 312 -5.37 -6.85 -18.36
CA GLU A 312 -6.24 -7.11 -19.50
C GLU A 312 -6.00 -6.10 -20.64
N ILE A 313 -5.90 -4.81 -20.30
CA ILE A 313 -5.60 -3.76 -21.28
C ILE A 313 -4.22 -4.01 -21.91
N GLN A 314 -3.22 -4.31 -21.10
CA GLN A 314 -1.85 -4.53 -21.57
C GLN A 314 -1.74 -5.76 -22.50
N GLN A 315 -2.40 -6.86 -22.15
CA GLN A 315 -2.42 -8.07 -23.01
C GLN A 315 -3.00 -7.78 -24.40
N ARG A 316 -3.97 -6.86 -24.50
CA ARG A 316 -4.52 -6.42 -25.79
C ARG A 316 -3.57 -5.54 -26.61
N LEU A 317 -2.50 -5.02 -26.03
CA LEU A 317 -1.44 -4.30 -26.74
C LEU A 317 -0.44 -5.25 -27.40
N LEU A 318 -0.35 -6.48 -26.92
CA LEU A 318 0.49 -7.53 -27.51
C LEU A 318 -0.26 -8.24 -28.66
N PRO A 319 0.42 -8.75 -29.67
CA PRO A 319 -0.24 -9.45 -30.78
C PRO A 319 -0.84 -10.78 -30.29
N GLU A 320 -2.15 -10.93 -30.45
CA GLU A 320 -2.85 -12.21 -30.16
C GLU A 320 -2.41 -13.32 -31.14
N ASN A 321 -2.20 -12.96 -32.39
CA ASN A 321 -1.76 -13.89 -33.43
C ASN A 321 -0.69 -13.23 -34.29
N PRO A 322 0.47 -13.88 -34.48
CA PRO A 322 1.47 -13.39 -35.43
C PRO A 322 0.91 -13.41 -36.87
N PRO A 323 1.38 -12.50 -37.76
CA PRO A 323 0.96 -12.51 -39.15
C PRO A 323 1.36 -13.83 -39.84
N THR A 324 0.47 -14.36 -40.67
CA THR A 324 0.76 -15.54 -41.45
C THR A 324 1.63 -15.16 -42.67
N ILE A 325 2.85 -15.70 -42.71
CA ILE A 325 3.79 -15.47 -43.80
C ILE A 325 4.09 -16.84 -44.48
N PRO A 326 3.80 -16.99 -45.78
CA PRO A 326 4.11 -18.26 -46.49
C PRO A 326 5.58 -18.62 -46.36
N GLY A 327 5.86 -19.87 -45.91
CA GLY A 327 7.22 -20.37 -45.72
C GLY A 327 7.90 -19.97 -44.40
N TYR A 328 7.15 -19.35 -43.49
CA TYR A 328 7.66 -18.96 -42.17
C TYR A 328 6.66 -19.29 -41.06
N GLU A 329 7.19 -19.66 -39.90
CA GLU A 329 6.48 -19.76 -38.63
C GLU A 329 6.96 -18.67 -37.70
N LEU A 330 6.06 -17.81 -37.28
CA LEU A 330 6.32 -16.78 -36.28
C LEU A 330 5.64 -17.15 -34.98
N HIS A 331 6.31 -16.94 -33.88
CA HIS A 331 5.77 -17.21 -32.55
C HIS A 331 6.28 -16.18 -31.56
N GLY A 332 5.40 -15.74 -30.67
CA GLY A 332 5.77 -14.84 -29.59
C GLY A 332 4.90 -15.09 -28.38
N SER A 333 5.49 -15.02 -27.20
CA SER A 333 4.79 -15.17 -25.93
C SER A 333 5.35 -14.24 -24.87
N ASN A 334 4.51 -13.85 -23.93
CA ASN A 334 4.88 -13.06 -22.76
C ASN A 334 4.20 -13.65 -21.52
N THR A 335 4.98 -13.97 -20.51
CA THR A 335 4.51 -14.43 -19.21
C THR A 335 4.99 -13.48 -18.13
N ALA A 336 4.09 -12.64 -17.64
CA ALA A 336 4.38 -11.67 -16.58
C ALA A 336 4.70 -12.38 -15.26
N SER A 337 5.74 -11.94 -14.57
CA SER A 337 6.11 -12.37 -13.22
C SER A 337 5.24 -11.74 -12.14
N ARG A 338 4.67 -10.57 -12.43
CA ARG A 338 3.76 -9.80 -11.57
C ARG A 338 2.42 -9.57 -12.25
N GLN A 339 1.62 -8.65 -11.70
CA GLN A 339 0.30 -8.31 -12.24
C GLN A 339 0.36 -7.71 -13.65
N VAL A 340 1.38 -6.89 -13.95
CA VAL A 340 1.64 -6.28 -15.25
C VAL A 340 3.11 -6.46 -15.62
N SER A 341 3.41 -6.52 -16.92
CA SER A 341 4.75 -6.79 -17.48
C SER A 341 5.45 -5.51 -17.94
N GLY A 342 6.77 -5.45 -17.76
CA GLY A 342 7.65 -4.48 -18.42
C GLY A 342 7.99 -4.89 -19.86
N ASP A 343 7.93 -6.17 -20.15
CA ASP A 343 8.29 -6.75 -21.42
C ASP A 343 7.30 -6.44 -22.55
N TYR A 344 7.83 -6.40 -23.74
CA TYR A 344 7.07 -6.17 -24.96
C TYR A 344 7.57 -7.09 -26.07
N PHE A 345 6.64 -7.60 -26.89
CA PHE A 345 6.96 -8.16 -28.18
C PHE A 345 5.90 -7.78 -29.22
N ASP A 346 6.31 -7.79 -30.50
CA ASP A 346 5.36 -7.48 -31.58
C ASP A 346 5.80 -8.07 -32.93
N PHE A 347 4.79 -8.24 -33.80
CA PHE A 347 4.96 -8.57 -35.21
C PHE A 347 4.14 -7.62 -36.08
N ARG A 348 4.78 -6.89 -36.97
CA ARG A 348 4.09 -5.91 -37.80
C ARG A 348 4.45 -6.06 -39.27
N GLY A 349 3.44 -6.43 -40.09
CA GLY A 349 3.57 -6.45 -41.55
C GLY A 349 3.63 -5.04 -42.11
N ARG A 350 4.47 -4.80 -43.14
CA ARG A 350 4.57 -3.57 -43.90
C ARG A 350 3.89 -3.69 -45.25
N ALA A 351 3.53 -2.54 -45.86
CA ALA A 351 2.90 -2.47 -47.18
C ALA A 351 3.77 -3.05 -48.33
N ASP A 352 5.11 -3.06 -48.16
CA ASP A 352 6.06 -3.65 -49.12
C ASP A 352 6.19 -5.19 -48.99
N GLY A 353 5.42 -5.80 -48.09
CA GLY A 353 5.40 -7.25 -47.84
C GLY A 353 6.49 -7.73 -46.87
N LYS A 354 7.29 -6.84 -46.31
CA LYS A 354 8.24 -7.17 -45.22
C LYS A 354 7.54 -7.19 -43.88
N THR A 355 8.14 -7.80 -42.88
CA THR A 355 7.58 -7.93 -41.54
C THR A 355 8.62 -7.59 -40.49
N TYR A 356 8.24 -6.69 -39.60
CA TYR A 356 8.98 -6.46 -38.36
C TYR A 356 8.68 -7.55 -37.33
N ALA A 357 9.70 -7.91 -36.55
CA ALA A 357 9.51 -8.54 -35.25
C ALA A 357 10.34 -7.74 -34.21
N ALA A 358 9.77 -7.53 -33.05
CA ALA A 358 10.36 -6.74 -31.99
C ALA A 358 10.27 -7.47 -30.66
N ILE A 359 11.26 -7.29 -29.80
CA ILE A 359 11.24 -7.67 -28.39
C ILE A 359 11.92 -6.59 -27.57
N ALA A 360 11.40 -6.32 -26.38
CA ALA A 360 11.93 -5.31 -25.49
C ALA A 360 11.70 -5.70 -24.02
N ASP A 361 12.55 -5.18 -23.15
CA ASP A 361 12.37 -5.18 -21.72
C ASP A 361 12.59 -3.78 -21.14
N VAL A 362 11.64 -3.32 -20.33
CA VAL A 362 11.67 -2.00 -19.68
C VAL A 362 12.24 -2.14 -18.27
N CYS A 363 13.32 -1.45 -17.98
CA CYS A 363 13.96 -1.48 -16.67
C CYS A 363 12.99 -1.22 -15.51
N GLY A 364 13.02 -2.10 -14.47
CA GLY A 364 12.17 -2.03 -13.28
C GLY A 364 10.90 -2.84 -13.42
N LYS A 365 10.03 -2.80 -12.38
CA LYS A 365 8.85 -3.67 -12.29
C LYS A 365 7.59 -2.91 -11.89
N GLY A 366 6.44 -3.40 -12.35
CA GLY A 366 5.13 -2.85 -12.01
C GLY A 366 4.59 -1.82 -13.01
N VAL A 367 3.73 -0.90 -12.54
CA VAL A 367 2.94 0.01 -13.40
C VAL A 367 3.81 0.95 -14.26
N GLY A 368 4.91 1.46 -13.71
CA GLY A 368 5.78 2.38 -14.44
C GLY A 368 6.33 1.78 -15.74
N PRO A 369 7.05 0.64 -15.70
CA PRO A 369 7.48 -0.10 -16.88
C PRO A 369 6.34 -0.48 -17.84
N ALA A 370 5.20 -0.92 -17.33
CA ALA A 370 4.04 -1.26 -18.16
C ALA A 370 3.52 -0.07 -18.99
N LEU A 371 3.51 1.15 -18.42
CA LEU A 371 3.14 2.36 -19.14
C LEU A 371 4.19 2.77 -20.20
N LEU A 372 5.48 2.55 -19.93
CA LEU A 372 6.55 2.79 -20.90
C LEU A 372 6.49 1.79 -22.04
N MET A 373 6.21 0.52 -21.76
CA MET A 373 5.96 -0.50 -22.77
C MET A 373 4.82 -0.08 -23.71
N ALA A 374 3.68 0.36 -23.16
CA ALA A 374 2.56 0.85 -23.96
C ALA A 374 2.95 2.10 -24.81
N SER A 375 3.79 2.98 -24.28
CA SER A 375 4.32 4.14 -25.02
C SER A 375 5.26 3.71 -26.14
N LEU A 376 6.10 2.69 -25.94
CA LEU A 376 6.96 2.10 -26.96
C LEU A 376 6.11 1.50 -28.07
N GLN A 377 5.13 0.64 -27.73
CA GLN A 377 4.20 0.02 -28.68
C GLN A 377 3.50 1.06 -29.55
N ALA A 378 2.87 2.09 -28.94
CA ALA A 378 2.19 3.14 -29.68
C ALA A 378 3.12 3.92 -30.62
N SER A 379 4.36 4.21 -30.17
CA SER A 379 5.35 4.91 -30.99
C SER A 379 5.84 4.04 -32.16
N PHE A 380 6.08 2.75 -31.91
CA PHE A 380 6.48 1.78 -32.93
C PHE A 380 5.39 1.63 -34.00
N HIS A 381 4.14 1.44 -33.61
CA HIS A 381 3.01 1.32 -34.54
C HIS A 381 2.81 2.58 -35.41
N ALA A 382 3.04 3.77 -34.84
CA ALA A 382 2.90 5.03 -35.59
C ALA A 382 3.90 5.15 -36.75
N TRP A 383 5.07 4.48 -36.68
CA TRP A 383 6.12 4.58 -37.70
C TRP A 383 6.38 3.28 -38.47
N ALA A 384 5.79 2.17 -38.07
CA ALA A 384 6.08 0.86 -38.68
C ALA A 384 5.72 0.78 -40.18
N ASP A 385 4.79 1.60 -40.66
CA ASP A 385 4.41 1.65 -42.08
C ASP A 385 5.36 2.52 -42.94
N GLU A 386 6.26 3.30 -42.30
CA GLU A 386 7.26 4.06 -43.00
C GLU A 386 8.41 3.15 -43.47
N SER A 387 8.93 3.40 -44.70
CA SER A 387 10.06 2.63 -45.25
C SER A 387 11.40 3.12 -44.67
N VAL A 388 11.52 3.08 -43.34
CA VAL A 388 12.70 3.52 -42.59
C VAL A 388 13.60 2.31 -42.28
N PRO A 389 14.95 2.45 -42.36
CA PRO A 389 15.90 1.44 -41.89
C PRO A 389 15.71 1.12 -40.40
N VAL A 390 15.95 -0.16 -39.98
CA VAL A 390 15.75 -0.57 -38.58
C VAL A 390 16.59 0.24 -37.59
N ALA A 391 17.81 0.62 -37.96
CA ALA A 391 18.67 1.47 -37.13
C ALA A 391 18.09 2.88 -36.90
N GLU A 392 17.52 3.49 -37.94
CA GLU A 392 16.88 4.80 -37.87
C GLU A 392 15.58 4.73 -37.07
N MET A 393 14.75 3.70 -37.28
CA MET A 393 13.53 3.43 -36.49
C MET A 393 13.88 3.34 -35.00
N THR A 394 14.91 2.57 -34.64
CA THR A 394 15.37 2.42 -33.26
C THR A 394 15.82 3.76 -32.67
N GLY A 395 16.51 4.61 -33.45
CA GLY A 395 16.89 5.96 -33.03
C GLY A 395 15.67 6.87 -32.74
N ARG A 396 14.67 6.87 -33.63
CA ARG A 396 13.43 7.64 -33.44
C ARG A 396 12.67 7.18 -32.20
N LEU A 397 12.59 5.86 -31.95
CA LEU A 397 11.97 5.29 -30.75
C LEU A 397 12.70 5.74 -29.48
N SER A 398 14.05 5.64 -29.50
CA SER A 398 14.88 6.09 -28.38
C SER A 398 14.63 7.55 -28.01
N GLU A 399 14.57 8.43 -29.01
CA GLU A 399 14.30 9.86 -28.80
C GLU A 399 12.87 10.11 -28.28
N ALA A 400 11.88 9.39 -28.81
CA ALA A 400 10.49 9.52 -28.37
C ALA A 400 10.28 9.09 -26.90
N ILE A 401 10.94 8.00 -26.51
CA ILE A 401 10.87 7.49 -25.14
C ILE A 401 11.62 8.41 -24.18
N SER A 402 12.83 8.86 -24.52
CA SER A 402 13.64 9.74 -23.67
C SER A 402 12.96 11.06 -23.30
N ARG A 403 12.11 11.59 -24.17
CA ARG A 403 11.31 12.80 -23.90
C ARG A 403 10.21 12.60 -22.84
N ARG A 404 9.86 11.34 -22.53
CA ARG A 404 8.75 10.96 -21.64
C ARG A 404 9.24 10.28 -20.36
N THR A 405 10.55 10.01 -20.25
CA THR A 405 11.14 9.29 -19.12
C THR A 405 12.15 10.16 -18.39
N GLY A 406 12.41 9.84 -17.11
CA GLY A 406 13.56 10.35 -16.37
C GLY A 406 14.86 9.64 -16.77
N PRO A 407 16.02 10.15 -16.34
CA PRO A 407 17.33 9.62 -16.72
C PRO A 407 17.60 8.20 -16.24
N ASP A 408 16.83 7.71 -15.26
CA ASP A 408 17.00 6.38 -14.65
C ASP A 408 16.14 5.30 -15.32
N ARG A 409 15.48 5.61 -16.45
CA ARG A 409 14.59 4.71 -17.17
C ARG A 409 15.06 4.46 -18.57
N PHE A 410 15.26 3.21 -18.91
CA PHE A 410 15.70 2.78 -20.24
C PHE A 410 14.95 1.51 -20.66
N ILE A 411 15.03 1.17 -21.94
CA ILE A 411 14.40 -0.02 -22.51
C ILE A 411 15.47 -0.76 -23.32
N THR A 412 15.71 -2.03 -23.03
CA THR A 412 16.46 -2.90 -23.92
C THR A 412 15.58 -3.28 -25.11
N PHE A 413 16.07 -3.20 -26.32
CA PHE A 413 15.22 -3.37 -27.50
C PHE A 413 15.94 -4.10 -28.62
N PHE A 414 15.27 -5.09 -29.20
CA PHE A 414 15.73 -5.78 -30.40
C PHE A 414 14.66 -5.66 -31.48
N LEU A 415 15.05 -5.11 -32.64
CA LEU A 415 14.17 -4.93 -33.79
C LEU A 415 14.76 -5.64 -35.00
N LEU A 416 13.99 -6.44 -35.68
CA LEU A 416 14.35 -7.02 -36.96
C LEU A 416 13.29 -6.72 -38.04
N LEU A 417 13.72 -6.72 -39.29
CA LEU A 417 12.90 -6.61 -40.49
C LEU A 417 13.21 -7.80 -41.41
N LEU A 418 12.24 -8.70 -41.55
CA LEU A 418 12.32 -9.86 -42.45
C LEU A 418 11.77 -9.49 -43.85
N ASP A 419 12.56 -9.76 -44.88
CA ASP A 419 12.07 -9.87 -46.27
C ASP A 419 11.73 -11.33 -46.58
N PRO A 420 10.44 -11.72 -46.61
CA PRO A 420 10.09 -13.13 -46.77
C PRO A 420 10.39 -13.71 -48.17
N LYS A 421 10.57 -12.85 -49.19
CA LYS A 421 10.89 -13.26 -50.56
C LYS A 421 12.33 -13.77 -50.67
N THR A 422 13.24 -13.10 -50.00
CA THR A 422 14.67 -13.41 -50.04
C THR A 422 15.17 -14.22 -48.85
N GLY A 423 14.51 -14.05 -47.68
CA GLY A 423 14.98 -14.55 -46.39
C GLY A 423 16.02 -13.64 -45.77
N GLU A 424 16.27 -12.45 -46.34
CA GLU A 424 17.12 -11.44 -45.71
C GLU A 424 16.46 -10.88 -44.47
N VAL A 425 17.22 -10.80 -43.39
CA VAL A 425 16.82 -10.13 -42.14
C VAL A 425 17.82 -9.03 -41.84
N GLU A 426 17.34 -7.80 -41.72
CA GLU A 426 18.08 -6.68 -41.17
C GLU A 426 17.68 -6.49 -39.70
N TYR A 427 18.62 -6.34 -38.78
CA TYR A 427 18.31 -6.19 -37.36
C TYR A 427 19.18 -5.14 -36.66
N THR A 428 18.61 -4.58 -35.59
CA THR A 428 19.30 -3.72 -34.63
C THR A 428 19.06 -4.26 -33.23
N ASN A 429 20.12 -4.42 -32.44
CA ASN A 429 20.06 -4.74 -31.03
C ASN A 429 20.50 -3.53 -30.20
N ALA A 430 19.60 -2.93 -29.48
CA ALA A 430 19.81 -1.77 -28.61
C ALA A 430 19.95 -2.22 -27.14
N GLY A 431 21.07 -2.84 -26.80
CA GLY A 431 21.40 -3.27 -25.44
C GLY A 431 20.53 -4.41 -24.90
N HIS A 432 19.83 -5.13 -25.77
CA HIS A 432 19.05 -6.31 -25.41
C HIS A 432 19.91 -7.58 -25.40
N ASN A 433 19.40 -8.65 -24.77
CA ASN A 433 20.04 -9.95 -24.77
C ASN A 433 20.43 -10.38 -26.19
N PRO A 434 21.57 -11.05 -26.38
CA PRO A 434 21.96 -11.53 -27.72
C PRO A 434 20.92 -12.51 -28.28
N GLY A 435 20.38 -12.21 -29.47
CA GLY A 435 19.56 -13.17 -30.19
C GLY A 435 20.38 -14.37 -30.62
N ILE A 436 19.75 -15.51 -30.84
CA ILE A 436 20.38 -16.76 -31.32
C ILE A 436 19.86 -17.10 -32.71
N LEU A 437 20.75 -17.18 -33.68
CA LEU A 437 20.45 -17.78 -34.99
C LEU A 437 20.93 -19.22 -34.96
N LEU A 438 19.98 -20.16 -34.94
CA LEU A 438 20.24 -21.60 -35.13
C LEU A 438 20.04 -21.97 -36.58
N LYS A 439 21.08 -22.45 -37.22
CA LYS A 439 21.06 -22.95 -38.60
C LYS A 439 20.57 -24.38 -38.65
N SER A 440 20.03 -24.76 -39.80
CA SER A 440 19.58 -26.15 -40.07
C SER A 440 20.69 -27.18 -39.96
N ASP A 441 21.97 -26.79 -40.12
CA ASP A 441 23.15 -27.64 -39.95
C ASP A 441 23.63 -27.77 -38.48
N GLY A 442 22.93 -27.11 -37.54
CA GLY A 442 23.27 -27.09 -36.11
C GLY A 442 24.24 -26.00 -35.70
N SER A 443 24.77 -25.23 -36.61
CA SER A 443 25.60 -24.09 -36.24
C SER A 443 24.77 -22.97 -35.58
N MET A 444 25.34 -22.34 -34.56
CA MET A 444 24.69 -21.23 -33.83
C MET A 444 25.53 -19.97 -33.89
N THR A 445 24.85 -18.86 -34.14
CA THR A 445 25.46 -17.54 -34.16
C THR A 445 24.73 -16.61 -33.19
N GLU A 446 25.44 -15.95 -32.30
CA GLU A 446 24.90 -14.93 -31.42
C GLU A 446 24.81 -13.60 -32.18
N LEU A 447 23.71 -12.88 -31.96
CA LEU A 447 23.44 -11.60 -32.60
C LEU A 447 23.77 -10.46 -31.62
N PRO A 448 24.95 -9.78 -31.78
CA PRO A 448 25.44 -8.84 -30.79
C PRO A 448 24.64 -7.54 -30.77
N SER A 449 24.87 -6.75 -29.70
CA SER A 449 24.36 -5.38 -29.59
C SER A 449 25.01 -4.43 -30.60
N HIS A 450 24.21 -3.48 -31.10
CA HIS A 450 24.62 -2.41 -32.02
C HIS A 450 24.59 -1.04 -31.34
N GLY A 451 24.16 -0.96 -30.09
CA GLY A 451 24.04 0.27 -29.35
C GLY A 451 23.58 0.06 -27.93
N LEU A 452 23.41 1.15 -27.21
CA LEU A 452 22.93 1.15 -25.84
C LEU A 452 21.40 1.05 -25.80
N PRO A 453 20.81 0.66 -24.65
CA PRO A 453 19.36 0.67 -24.47
C PRO A 453 18.71 1.99 -24.87
N LEU A 454 17.45 1.93 -25.31
CA LEU A 454 16.67 3.10 -25.68
C LEU A 454 16.54 4.05 -24.48
N ALA A 455 16.54 5.34 -24.75
CA ALA A 455 16.41 6.44 -23.80
C ALA A 455 17.56 6.62 -22.80
N LEU A 456 18.50 5.69 -22.70
CA LEU A 456 19.63 5.80 -21.78
C LEU A 456 20.56 6.98 -22.14
N PHE A 457 20.84 7.16 -23.44
CA PHE A 457 21.63 8.28 -23.97
C PHE A 457 20.98 8.80 -25.27
N PRO A 458 20.13 9.83 -25.19
CA PRO A 458 19.45 10.39 -26.36
C PRO A 458 20.40 10.90 -27.42
N GLY A 459 20.02 10.79 -28.70
CA GLY A 459 20.78 11.28 -29.84
C GLY A 459 21.98 10.42 -30.26
N ARG A 460 22.21 9.26 -29.65
CA ARG A 460 23.22 8.31 -30.12
C ARG A 460 22.69 7.52 -31.31
N PRO A 461 23.47 7.36 -32.39
CA PRO A 461 23.09 6.53 -33.52
C PRO A 461 23.16 5.05 -33.17
N TYR A 462 22.31 4.26 -33.82
CA TYR A 462 22.33 2.78 -33.75
C TYR A 462 22.94 2.23 -35.04
N GLY A 463 23.59 1.06 -34.92
CA GLY A 463 24.01 0.27 -36.05
C GLY A 463 22.96 -0.76 -36.45
N SER A 464 23.11 -1.39 -37.59
CA SER A 464 22.38 -2.58 -38.00
C SER A 464 23.27 -3.63 -38.63
N SER A 465 22.84 -4.88 -38.61
CA SER A 465 23.49 -5.97 -39.32
C SER A 465 22.47 -6.73 -40.16
N LYS A 466 22.95 -7.44 -41.16
CA LYS A 466 22.15 -8.30 -42.03
C LYS A 466 22.55 -9.75 -41.89
N LEU A 467 21.57 -10.62 -41.96
CA LEU A 467 21.77 -12.05 -42.03
C LEU A 467 20.77 -12.67 -43.03
N SER A 468 21.02 -13.90 -43.41
CA SER A 468 20.09 -14.68 -44.26
C SER A 468 19.54 -15.85 -43.46
N LEU A 469 18.22 -15.96 -43.42
CA LEU A 469 17.48 -17.07 -42.83
C LEU A 469 17.19 -18.07 -43.91
N GLY A 470 17.90 -19.20 -43.91
CA GLY A 470 17.71 -20.34 -44.84
C GLY A 470 16.57 -21.24 -44.42
N PRO A 471 16.10 -22.17 -45.32
CA PRO A 471 15.11 -23.16 -44.97
C PRO A 471 15.56 -24.01 -43.77
N GLY A 472 14.71 -24.15 -42.75
CA GLY A 472 14.99 -24.88 -41.51
C GLY A 472 15.71 -24.04 -40.43
N ASP A 473 16.16 -22.85 -40.74
CA ASP A 473 16.81 -21.95 -39.75
C ASP A 473 15.79 -21.35 -38.78
N LEU A 474 16.22 -21.12 -37.54
CA LEU A 474 15.44 -20.50 -36.45
C LEU A 474 16.18 -19.27 -35.90
N LEU A 475 15.50 -18.19 -35.83
CA LEU A 475 15.89 -17.02 -35.04
C LEU A 475 15.13 -17.05 -33.71
N PHE A 476 15.87 -16.98 -32.60
CA PHE A 476 15.34 -17.04 -31.24
C PHE A 476 15.77 -15.79 -30.44
N LEU A 477 14.80 -15.04 -29.96
CA LEU A 477 14.98 -13.87 -29.11
C LEU A 477 14.28 -14.09 -27.76
N TYR A 478 14.81 -13.53 -26.70
CA TYR A 478 14.31 -13.76 -25.34
C TYR A 478 14.68 -12.58 -24.41
N THR A 479 13.89 -12.36 -23.37
CA THR A 479 14.23 -11.43 -22.29
C THR A 479 15.00 -12.15 -21.18
N ASP A 480 15.66 -11.38 -20.32
CA ASP A 480 16.55 -11.87 -19.26
C ASP A 480 15.85 -12.78 -18.25
N GLY A 481 14.53 -12.60 -18.00
CA GLY A 481 13.77 -13.48 -17.13
C GLY A 481 13.78 -14.97 -17.52
N VAL A 482 14.20 -15.28 -18.75
CA VAL A 482 14.47 -16.67 -19.17
C VAL A 482 15.79 -17.19 -18.60
N THR A 483 16.83 -16.39 -18.64
CA THR A 483 18.16 -16.76 -18.17
C THR A 483 18.38 -16.53 -16.69
N GLU A 484 17.66 -15.59 -16.08
CA GLU A 484 17.70 -15.24 -14.65
C GLU A 484 16.73 -16.08 -13.80
N ALA A 485 16.08 -17.09 -14.37
CA ALA A 485 15.28 -18.04 -13.59
C ALA A 485 16.18 -18.77 -12.58
N ASN A 486 15.87 -18.60 -11.28
CA ASN A 486 16.69 -19.13 -10.19
C ASN A 486 16.21 -20.51 -9.73
N SER A 487 17.17 -21.38 -9.41
CA SER A 487 16.92 -22.61 -8.65
C SER A 487 16.76 -22.30 -7.14
N PRO A 488 16.29 -23.25 -6.30
CA PRO A 488 16.23 -23.09 -4.86
C PRO A 488 17.59 -22.77 -4.20
N ASP A 489 18.68 -23.16 -4.83
CA ASP A 489 20.05 -22.88 -4.37
C ASP A 489 20.54 -21.48 -4.81
N GLY A 490 19.74 -20.75 -5.59
CA GLY A 490 20.06 -19.41 -6.09
C GLY A 490 20.88 -19.40 -7.38
N ASP A 491 21.05 -20.55 -8.04
CA ASP A 491 21.75 -20.62 -9.34
C ASP A 491 20.81 -20.20 -10.46
N GLU A 492 21.23 -19.25 -11.30
CA GLU A 492 20.51 -18.87 -12.50
C GLU A 492 20.48 -19.99 -13.54
N PHE A 493 19.42 -20.09 -14.34
CA PHE A 493 19.36 -20.98 -15.51
C PHE A 493 20.53 -20.71 -16.46
N GLY A 494 20.76 -19.45 -16.77
CA GLY A 494 21.93 -18.93 -17.46
C GLY A 494 21.93 -19.17 -18.98
N PHE A 495 22.64 -18.31 -19.70
CA PHE A 495 22.78 -18.37 -21.15
C PHE A 495 23.38 -19.70 -21.67
N PRO A 496 24.36 -20.33 -21.00
CA PRO A 496 24.92 -21.60 -21.49
C PRO A 496 23.86 -22.73 -21.56
N ARG A 497 23.01 -22.88 -20.53
CA ARG A 497 21.94 -23.90 -20.54
C ARG A 497 20.88 -23.58 -21.60
N LEU A 498 20.55 -22.29 -21.79
CA LEU A 498 19.63 -21.87 -22.87
C LEU A 498 20.19 -22.23 -24.24
N LYS A 499 21.47 -21.95 -24.49
CA LYS A 499 22.15 -22.27 -25.77
C LYS A 499 22.16 -23.78 -26.06
N GLU A 500 22.50 -24.58 -25.07
CA GLU A 500 22.45 -26.06 -25.17
C GLU A 500 21.02 -26.54 -25.44
N PHE A 501 20.05 -26.00 -24.72
CA PHE A 501 18.64 -26.31 -24.89
C PHE A 501 18.15 -26.05 -26.32
N ILE A 502 18.44 -24.86 -26.87
CA ILE A 502 18.04 -24.49 -28.23
C ILE A 502 18.76 -25.34 -29.26
N GLY A 503 20.07 -25.61 -29.09
CA GLY A 503 20.86 -26.43 -30.00
C GLY A 503 20.37 -27.89 -30.15
N ALA A 504 19.80 -28.43 -29.09
CA ALA A 504 19.22 -29.77 -29.10
C ALA A 504 17.85 -29.85 -29.83
N ARG A 505 17.30 -28.72 -30.33
CA ARG A 505 15.93 -28.65 -30.89
C ARG A 505 15.88 -28.21 -32.35
N ILE A 506 16.90 -28.57 -33.10
CA ILE A 506 16.95 -28.36 -34.55
C ILE A 506 15.69 -28.97 -35.20
N GLY A 507 15.03 -28.21 -36.06
CA GLY A 507 13.86 -28.67 -36.80
C GLY A 507 12.54 -28.74 -36.01
N LYS A 508 12.52 -28.45 -34.72
CA LYS A 508 11.29 -28.36 -33.92
C LYS A 508 10.49 -27.09 -34.25
N SER A 509 9.18 -27.15 -34.07
CA SER A 509 8.33 -25.97 -34.22
C SER A 509 8.59 -24.95 -33.09
N PRO A 510 8.36 -23.65 -33.33
CA PRO A 510 8.47 -22.64 -32.28
C PRO A 510 7.60 -22.93 -31.03
N THR A 511 6.38 -23.43 -31.23
CA THR A 511 5.47 -23.81 -30.13
C THR A 511 6.04 -24.96 -29.29
N ASP A 512 6.57 -26.04 -29.95
CA ASP A 512 7.21 -27.16 -29.23
C ASP A 512 8.44 -26.68 -28.43
N ILE A 513 9.19 -25.72 -28.97
CA ILE A 513 10.36 -25.16 -28.30
C ILE A 513 9.94 -24.39 -27.04
N GLU A 514 8.91 -23.56 -27.15
CA GLU A 514 8.39 -22.80 -26.00
C GLU A 514 7.88 -23.75 -24.91
N GLU A 515 6.97 -24.69 -25.23
CA GLU A 515 6.41 -25.61 -24.24
C GLU A 515 7.51 -26.37 -23.48
N GLN A 516 8.52 -26.86 -24.21
CA GLN A 516 9.64 -27.56 -23.58
C GLN A 516 10.57 -26.66 -22.80
N LEU A 517 10.75 -25.38 -23.21
CA LEU A 517 11.55 -24.42 -22.49
C LEU A 517 10.88 -24.04 -21.16
N LEU A 518 9.59 -23.71 -21.19
CA LEU A 518 8.83 -23.38 -19.99
C LEU A 518 8.89 -24.51 -18.98
N LYS A 519 8.69 -25.76 -19.42
CA LYS A 519 8.83 -26.93 -18.56
C LYS A 519 10.25 -27.05 -17.97
N ASN A 520 11.28 -26.84 -18.79
CA ASN A 520 12.67 -26.91 -18.33
C ASN A 520 13.01 -25.84 -17.31
N LEU A 521 12.44 -24.63 -17.45
CA LEU A 521 12.56 -23.55 -16.48
C LEU A 521 11.81 -23.87 -15.18
N GLU A 522 10.61 -24.45 -15.25
CA GLU A 522 9.85 -24.90 -14.08
C GLU A 522 10.59 -26.02 -13.32
N ASP A 523 11.16 -27.00 -14.05
CA ASP A 523 11.97 -28.07 -13.47
C ASP A 523 13.25 -27.51 -12.81
N HIS A 524 13.85 -26.45 -13.34
CA HIS A 524 15.01 -25.77 -12.76
C HIS A 524 14.61 -24.98 -11.51
N ALA A 525 13.50 -24.25 -11.56
CA ALA A 525 13.00 -23.41 -10.46
C ALA A 525 12.43 -24.22 -9.28
N GLN A 526 11.99 -25.47 -9.50
CA GLN A 526 11.44 -26.38 -8.46
C GLN A 526 10.41 -25.74 -7.53
N GLY A 527 9.60 -24.80 -8.05
CA GLY A 527 8.55 -24.10 -7.31
C GLY A 527 8.96 -22.71 -6.79
N GLU A 528 10.20 -22.29 -6.96
CA GLU A 528 10.59 -20.91 -6.71
C GLU A 528 9.86 -19.97 -7.69
N PRO A 529 9.37 -18.81 -7.23
CA PRO A 529 8.69 -17.86 -8.08
C PRO A 529 9.69 -17.22 -9.06
N PHE A 530 9.26 -17.05 -10.30
CA PHE A 530 10.07 -16.34 -11.29
C PHE A 530 10.18 -14.85 -10.92
N ALA A 531 11.42 -14.38 -10.83
CA ALA A 531 11.71 -13.02 -10.39
C ALA A 531 11.37 -11.97 -11.47
N ASP A 532 11.49 -12.33 -12.77
CA ASP A 532 11.25 -11.41 -13.89
C ASP A 532 10.29 -11.95 -14.94
N ASP A 533 9.80 -11.04 -15.79
CA ASP A 533 8.93 -11.33 -16.92
C ASP A 533 9.70 -12.18 -17.96
N ARG A 534 9.01 -13.10 -18.62
CA ARG A 534 9.61 -14.02 -19.60
C ARG A 534 8.92 -13.81 -20.93
N THR A 535 9.69 -13.31 -21.89
CA THR A 535 9.20 -13.04 -23.24
C THR A 535 10.06 -13.75 -24.26
N LEU A 536 9.42 -14.37 -25.23
CA LEU A 536 10.04 -15.09 -26.32
C LEU A 536 9.54 -14.56 -27.67
N VAL A 537 10.44 -14.45 -28.65
CA VAL A 537 10.08 -14.20 -30.05
C VAL A 537 10.89 -15.16 -30.93
N MET A 538 10.19 -15.90 -31.77
CA MET A 538 10.80 -16.87 -32.68
C MET A 538 10.35 -16.64 -34.11
N VAL A 539 11.30 -16.71 -35.03
CA VAL A 539 11.06 -16.67 -36.48
C VAL A 539 11.77 -17.87 -37.12
N ARG A 540 11.00 -18.82 -37.63
CA ARG A 540 11.51 -20.01 -38.29
C ARG A 540 11.16 -19.98 -39.76
N ARG A 541 12.13 -20.23 -40.63
CA ARG A 541 11.85 -20.50 -42.03
C ARG A 541 11.56 -22.01 -42.21
N VAL A 542 10.38 -22.31 -42.74
CA VAL A 542 9.97 -23.71 -42.91
C VAL A 542 10.84 -24.37 -43.99
N PRO A 543 11.28 -25.63 -43.83
CA PRO A 543 11.92 -26.38 -44.91
C PRO A 543 11.01 -26.45 -46.15
N ALA A 544 11.65 -26.37 -47.35
CA ALA A 544 10.91 -26.40 -48.63
C ALA A 544 10.28 -27.77 -48.88
#